data_be660d6648e5703a5ad9db7f541ffeca
#
_entry.id   be660d6648e5703a5ad9db7f541ffeca
#
_cell.length_a   1.000
_cell.length_b   1.000
_cell.length_c   1.000
_cell.angle_alpha   90.00
_cell.angle_beta   90.00
_cell.angle_gamma   90.00
#
_symmetry.space_group_name_H-M   'P 1'
#
loop_
_entity.id
_entity.type
_entity.pdbx_description
1 polymer ?
#
loop_
_entity_poly.entity_id
_entity_poly.type
_entity_poly.pdbx_seq_one_letter_code
_entity_poly.pdbx_strand_id
1 'polypeptide(L)'
;MALQAGDVFGRYELVSWLGRGGMAETWRAQLVGDAGVTKPVLIKKVLPEYANDEAFISMFISEARISATLSHGNVAQVFDFGRVDGEYFLAMEFVDGQPLHRVLKRALKSDLGALPIPIAVFIAMEMCRGLHYAHTRTDNSGRPLGIVHRDISPDNVLLGYEGQVKIVDFGIAKAQLIRGFKTAPGVVKGKYLFFSPEQARGEDVDARTDVWATGVVLYELLCGKLPVEGPPHVVMMRVGRGEFAAPKVLRPDLPDALNEILLRALAPTRDMRFESSHEFGDALAGFLYSNFPRFSAMTVAHLLRSLFQAELVQGGRKLEVPHSFLEEMSAWRAPPPTRAPRTRSSTEPGKPRSSRIETRPSGSETPAPIQEAPRQRLYPLALATLLGLGASWWLLSNANAPEVQPRPLSARNVPQPVRE
;
A
#
# COMPACT_ATOMS: atom_id res chain seq x y z
N MET A 1 -24.87 11.28 -20.76
CA MET A 1 -24.97 9.84 -21.15
C MET A 1 -23.85 9.09 -20.50
N ALA A 2 -24.03 7.79 -20.18
CA ALA A 2 -22.91 6.97 -19.70
C ALA A 2 -21.95 6.71 -20.87
N LEU A 3 -20.63 6.89 -20.64
CA LEU A 3 -19.60 6.62 -21.65
C LEU A 3 -19.52 5.14 -21.97
N GLN A 4 -19.23 4.82 -23.24
CA GLN A 4 -19.12 3.46 -23.76
C GLN A 4 -17.82 3.30 -24.56
N ALA A 5 -17.42 2.05 -24.81
CA ALA A 5 -16.30 1.76 -25.71
C ALA A 5 -16.65 2.25 -27.13
N GLY A 6 -15.71 2.95 -27.76
CA GLY A 6 -15.87 3.62 -29.06
C GLY A 6 -16.23 5.13 -28.94
N ASP A 7 -16.64 5.61 -27.76
CA ASP A 7 -16.91 7.03 -27.58
C ASP A 7 -15.63 7.85 -27.65
N VAL A 8 -15.77 9.09 -28.17
CA VAL A 8 -14.71 10.08 -28.17
C VAL A 8 -14.83 10.95 -26.92
N PHE A 9 -13.77 10.98 -26.12
CA PHE A 9 -13.64 11.82 -24.92
C PHE A 9 -12.51 12.85 -25.13
N GLY A 10 -12.86 14.05 -25.52
CA GLY A 10 -11.91 15.06 -25.97
C GLY A 10 -11.11 14.61 -27.19
N ARG A 11 -9.81 14.39 -27.06
CA ARG A 11 -8.93 13.87 -28.12
C ARG A 11 -8.64 12.36 -27.98
N TYR A 12 -9.33 11.66 -27.08
CA TYR A 12 -9.12 10.26 -26.77
C TYR A 12 -10.31 9.43 -27.24
N GLU A 13 -10.06 8.28 -27.81
CA GLU A 13 -11.06 7.27 -28.12
C GLU A 13 -11.05 6.23 -27.00
N LEU A 14 -12.20 6.00 -26.36
CA LEU A 14 -12.35 5.04 -25.27
C LEU A 14 -12.38 3.63 -25.82
N VAL A 15 -11.45 2.76 -25.39
CA VAL A 15 -11.35 1.38 -25.88
C VAL A 15 -12.10 0.40 -25.00
N SER A 16 -11.94 0.51 -23.68
CA SER A 16 -12.64 -0.36 -22.71
C SER A 16 -12.67 0.27 -21.33
N TRP A 17 -13.77 0.03 -20.63
CA TRP A 17 -13.86 0.39 -19.22
C TRP A 17 -13.01 -0.58 -18.38
N LEU A 18 -12.21 -0.05 -17.44
CA LEU A 18 -11.34 -0.84 -16.59
C LEU A 18 -11.86 -0.98 -15.16
N GLY A 19 -12.56 0.04 -14.67
CA GLY A 19 -13.13 -0.03 -13.33
C GLY A 19 -13.57 1.33 -12.78
N ARG A 20 -14.30 1.27 -11.67
CA ARG A 20 -14.70 2.43 -10.88
C ARG A 20 -14.10 2.32 -9.49
N GLY A 21 -13.31 3.31 -9.10
CA GLY A 21 -12.83 3.50 -7.75
C GLY A 21 -13.77 4.37 -6.92
N GLY A 22 -13.36 4.73 -5.71
CA GLY A 22 -14.19 5.56 -4.82
C GLY A 22 -14.42 6.99 -5.32
N MET A 23 -13.55 7.52 -6.18
CA MET A 23 -13.54 8.94 -6.57
C MET A 23 -13.40 9.17 -8.07
N ALA A 24 -13.00 8.15 -8.83
CA ALA A 24 -12.76 8.22 -10.26
C ALA A 24 -13.11 6.88 -10.92
N GLU A 25 -13.45 6.94 -12.19
CA GLU A 25 -13.52 5.78 -13.06
C GLU A 25 -12.32 5.77 -14.02
N THR A 26 -11.91 4.59 -14.44
CA THR A 26 -10.75 4.39 -15.29
C THR A 26 -11.12 3.70 -16.58
N TRP A 27 -10.55 4.22 -17.67
CA TRP A 27 -10.75 3.72 -19.03
C TRP A 27 -9.41 3.44 -19.70
N ARG A 28 -9.30 2.32 -20.38
CA ARG A 28 -8.30 2.18 -21.42
C ARG A 28 -8.77 3.01 -22.61
N ALA A 29 -7.91 3.87 -23.12
CA ALA A 29 -8.20 4.72 -24.25
C ALA A 29 -6.98 4.74 -25.20
N GLN A 30 -7.16 5.36 -26.35
CA GLN A 30 -6.07 5.65 -27.29
C GLN A 30 -6.10 7.13 -27.67
N LEU A 31 -4.93 7.75 -27.65
CA LEU A 31 -4.73 9.05 -28.26
C LEU A 31 -4.56 8.83 -29.76
N VAL A 32 -5.45 9.41 -30.54
CA VAL A 32 -5.41 9.34 -32.01
C VAL A 32 -4.66 10.57 -32.52
N GLY A 33 -3.49 10.36 -33.07
CA GLY A 33 -2.69 11.40 -33.72
C GLY A 33 -2.92 11.45 -35.23
N ASP A 34 -2.20 12.38 -35.88
CA ASP A 34 -2.22 12.50 -37.32
C ASP A 34 -1.76 11.20 -38.00
N ALA A 35 -2.22 10.99 -39.23
CA ALA A 35 -1.90 9.81 -40.04
C ALA A 35 -2.26 8.46 -39.40
N GLY A 36 -3.20 8.41 -38.42
CA GLY A 36 -3.65 7.18 -37.79
C GLY A 36 -2.69 6.60 -36.77
N VAL A 37 -1.67 7.35 -36.34
CA VAL A 37 -0.77 6.94 -35.26
C VAL A 37 -1.57 6.94 -33.95
N THR A 38 -1.60 5.82 -33.25
CA THR A 38 -2.30 5.68 -31.97
C THR A 38 -1.33 5.41 -30.81
N LYS A 39 -1.59 6.02 -29.64
CA LYS A 39 -0.86 5.74 -28.41
C LYS A 39 -1.83 5.25 -27.34
N PRO A 40 -1.64 4.07 -26.77
CA PRO A 40 -2.47 3.61 -25.67
C PRO A 40 -2.27 4.46 -24.42
N VAL A 41 -3.36 4.87 -23.80
CA VAL A 41 -3.38 5.67 -22.57
C VAL A 41 -4.42 5.14 -21.60
N LEU A 42 -4.26 5.49 -20.32
CA LEU A 42 -5.29 5.32 -19.31
C LEU A 42 -5.92 6.69 -19.04
N ILE A 43 -7.24 6.78 -19.09
CA ILE A 43 -8.01 7.95 -18.67
C ILE A 43 -8.59 7.68 -17.29
N LYS A 44 -8.24 8.50 -16.31
CA LYS A 44 -8.81 8.53 -14.97
C LYS A 44 -9.74 9.74 -14.89
N LYS A 45 -11.05 9.50 -14.93
CA LYS A 45 -12.09 10.53 -14.95
C LYS A 45 -12.71 10.67 -13.57
N VAL A 46 -12.82 11.90 -13.06
CA VAL A 46 -13.50 12.21 -11.80
C VAL A 46 -14.97 11.84 -11.89
N LEU A 47 -15.50 11.20 -10.84
CA LEU A 47 -16.91 10.85 -10.78
C LEU A 47 -17.79 12.12 -10.63
N PRO A 48 -18.98 12.15 -11.22
CA PRO A 48 -19.89 13.31 -11.18
C PRO A 48 -20.22 13.79 -9.77
N GLU A 49 -20.31 12.89 -8.80
CA GLU A 49 -20.56 13.20 -7.39
C GLU A 49 -19.48 14.07 -6.72
N TYR A 50 -18.25 14.06 -7.27
CA TYR A 50 -17.11 14.88 -6.80
C TYR A 50 -16.83 16.09 -7.69
N ALA A 51 -17.52 16.25 -8.82
CA ALA A 51 -17.26 17.31 -9.80
C ALA A 51 -17.45 18.72 -9.24
N ASN A 52 -18.29 18.89 -8.22
CA ASN A 52 -18.59 20.15 -7.54
C ASN A 52 -17.96 20.26 -6.15
N ASP A 53 -17.16 19.29 -5.72
CA ASP A 53 -16.41 19.35 -4.45
C ASP A 53 -15.08 20.09 -4.70
N GLU A 54 -15.03 21.38 -4.34
CA GLU A 54 -13.86 22.24 -4.55
C GLU A 54 -12.61 21.70 -3.86
N ALA A 55 -12.75 21.14 -2.66
CA ALA A 55 -11.64 20.57 -1.90
C ALA A 55 -11.09 19.34 -2.64
N PHE A 56 -11.97 18.47 -3.13
CA PHE A 56 -11.60 17.31 -3.92
C PHE A 56 -10.94 17.71 -5.24
N ILE A 57 -11.50 18.66 -5.97
CA ILE A 57 -10.95 19.12 -7.25
C ILE A 57 -9.58 19.78 -7.07
N SER A 58 -9.41 20.63 -6.05
CA SER A 58 -8.11 21.23 -5.71
C SER A 58 -7.06 20.15 -5.42
N MET A 59 -7.46 19.11 -4.71
CA MET A 59 -6.65 17.93 -4.40
C MET A 59 -6.25 17.19 -5.69
N PHE A 60 -7.20 16.88 -6.57
CA PHE A 60 -6.97 16.17 -7.82
C PHE A 60 -6.04 16.96 -8.77
N ILE A 61 -6.20 18.29 -8.83
CA ILE A 61 -5.32 19.19 -9.59
C ILE A 61 -3.89 19.17 -9.02
N SER A 62 -3.74 19.18 -7.70
CA SER A 62 -2.43 19.16 -7.04
C SER A 62 -1.70 17.85 -7.30
N GLU A 63 -2.41 16.71 -7.26
CA GLU A 63 -1.87 15.38 -7.62
C GLU A 63 -1.42 15.35 -9.08
N ALA A 64 -2.25 15.87 -9.99
CA ALA A 64 -1.94 15.96 -11.41
C ALA A 64 -0.69 16.80 -11.68
N ARG A 65 -0.57 17.99 -11.05
CA ARG A 65 0.59 18.87 -11.22
C ARG A 65 1.91 18.21 -10.81
N ILE A 66 1.92 17.51 -9.69
CA ILE A 66 3.13 16.84 -9.21
C ILE A 66 3.44 15.63 -10.10
N SER A 67 2.44 14.79 -10.37
CA SER A 67 2.62 13.60 -11.21
C SER A 67 3.10 13.96 -12.63
N ALA A 68 2.69 15.10 -13.17
CA ALA A 68 3.15 15.58 -14.48
C ALA A 68 4.65 15.95 -14.51
N THR A 69 5.28 16.23 -13.36
CA THR A 69 6.73 16.48 -13.27
C THR A 69 7.57 15.21 -13.19
N LEU A 70 6.94 14.07 -13.00
CA LEU A 70 7.62 12.79 -12.81
C LEU A 70 7.73 12.06 -14.14
N SER A 71 8.96 11.74 -14.55
CA SER A 71 9.26 10.91 -15.73
C SER A 71 10.38 9.92 -15.38
N HIS A 72 9.99 8.68 -15.07
CA HIS A 72 10.91 7.62 -14.65
C HIS A 72 10.39 6.24 -15.05
N GLY A 73 11.29 5.30 -15.30
CA GLY A 73 10.92 3.93 -15.67
C GLY A 73 9.99 3.21 -14.71
N ASN A 74 10.06 3.55 -13.42
CA ASN A 74 9.24 2.93 -12.36
C ASN A 74 8.08 3.82 -11.86
N VAL A 75 7.76 4.91 -12.56
CA VAL A 75 6.60 5.77 -12.28
C VAL A 75 5.74 5.82 -13.53
N ALA A 76 4.44 5.62 -13.40
CA ALA A 76 3.53 5.78 -14.54
C ALA A 76 3.46 7.26 -14.92
N GLN A 77 3.80 7.56 -16.17
CA GLN A 77 3.90 8.93 -16.65
C GLN A 77 2.52 9.54 -16.86
N VAL A 78 2.29 10.74 -16.36
CA VAL A 78 1.13 11.57 -16.68
C VAL A 78 1.43 12.33 -17.96
N PHE A 79 0.52 12.23 -18.95
CA PHE A 79 0.67 12.87 -20.26
C PHE A 79 -0.17 14.15 -20.38
N ASP A 80 -1.33 14.17 -19.72
CA ASP A 80 -2.28 15.25 -19.87
C ASP A 80 -3.21 15.33 -18.64
N PHE A 81 -3.68 16.53 -18.39
CA PHE A 81 -4.70 16.85 -17.40
C PHE A 81 -5.63 17.89 -18.00
N GLY A 82 -6.92 17.67 -17.93
CA GLY A 82 -7.86 18.57 -18.54
C GLY A 82 -9.29 18.43 -18.04
N ARG A 83 -10.17 19.06 -18.80
CA ARG A 83 -11.61 19.03 -18.56
C ARG A 83 -12.34 18.84 -19.89
N VAL A 84 -13.23 17.84 -19.95
CA VAL A 84 -14.10 17.57 -21.11
C VAL A 84 -15.54 17.57 -20.61
N ASP A 85 -16.41 18.34 -21.24
CA ASP A 85 -17.85 18.49 -20.90
C ASP A 85 -18.10 18.77 -19.40
N GLY A 86 -17.19 19.52 -18.79
CA GLY A 86 -17.29 19.86 -17.36
C GLY A 86 -16.64 18.84 -16.41
N GLU A 87 -16.22 17.67 -16.88
CA GLU A 87 -15.63 16.61 -16.07
C GLU A 87 -14.10 16.62 -16.13
N TYR A 88 -13.44 16.61 -14.97
CA TYR A 88 -11.98 16.54 -14.88
C TYR A 88 -11.45 15.15 -15.17
N PHE A 89 -10.32 15.11 -15.87
CA PHE A 89 -9.64 13.85 -16.18
C PHE A 89 -8.11 13.98 -16.07
N LEU A 90 -7.47 12.85 -15.91
CA LEU A 90 -6.03 12.65 -16.01
C LEU A 90 -5.76 11.57 -17.05
N ALA A 91 -4.94 11.90 -18.07
CA ALA A 91 -4.45 10.93 -19.04
C ALA A 91 -3.03 10.52 -18.68
N MET A 92 -2.80 9.21 -18.56
CA MET A 92 -1.51 8.68 -18.12
C MET A 92 -1.12 7.43 -18.90
N GLU A 93 0.08 6.97 -18.65
CA GLU A 93 0.62 5.73 -19.22
C GLU A 93 -0.32 4.55 -18.94
N PHE A 94 -0.73 3.86 -19.98
CA PHE A 94 -1.41 2.58 -19.86
C PHE A 94 -0.36 1.48 -19.66
N VAL A 95 -0.33 0.90 -18.48
CA VAL A 95 0.52 -0.27 -18.17
C VAL A 95 -0.25 -1.52 -18.52
N ASP A 96 0.19 -2.19 -19.60
CA ASP A 96 -0.40 -3.46 -20.01
C ASP A 96 0.02 -4.59 -19.07
N GLY A 97 -0.79 -4.81 -18.04
CA GLY A 97 -0.42 -5.71 -16.94
C GLY A 97 -1.50 -5.85 -15.89
N GLN A 98 -1.07 -6.08 -14.65
CA GLN A 98 -1.94 -6.33 -13.51
C GLN A 98 -1.52 -5.52 -12.29
N PRO A 99 -2.45 -5.01 -11.48
CA PRO A 99 -2.09 -4.43 -10.18
C PRO A 99 -1.55 -5.52 -9.24
N LEU A 100 -0.55 -5.15 -8.44
CA LEU A 100 0.20 -6.07 -7.59
C LEU A 100 -0.70 -6.85 -6.61
N HIS A 101 -1.76 -6.22 -6.09
CA HIS A 101 -2.72 -6.90 -5.22
C HIS A 101 -3.41 -8.10 -5.92
N ARG A 102 -3.72 -7.99 -7.24
CA ARG A 102 -4.29 -9.11 -8.02
C ARG A 102 -3.26 -10.21 -8.23
N VAL A 103 -2.01 -9.84 -8.48
CA VAL A 103 -0.91 -10.79 -8.66
C VAL A 103 -0.68 -11.58 -7.37
N LEU A 104 -0.58 -10.90 -6.22
CA LEU A 104 -0.46 -11.54 -4.92
C LEU A 104 -1.64 -12.46 -4.62
N LYS A 105 -2.87 -11.96 -4.81
CA LYS A 105 -4.09 -12.76 -4.61
C LYS A 105 -4.11 -14.03 -5.48
N ARG A 106 -3.58 -13.96 -6.71
CA ARG A 106 -3.50 -15.09 -7.62
C ARG A 106 -2.41 -16.07 -7.17
N ALA A 107 -1.24 -15.56 -6.75
CA ALA A 107 -0.17 -16.38 -6.21
C ALA A 107 -0.59 -17.14 -4.93
N LEU A 108 -1.29 -16.46 -4.01
CA LEU A 108 -1.84 -17.06 -2.78
C LEU A 108 -2.86 -18.18 -3.06
N LYS A 109 -3.58 -18.13 -4.17
CA LYS A 109 -4.55 -19.15 -4.59
C LYS A 109 -3.93 -20.27 -5.43
N SER A 110 -2.68 -20.12 -5.85
CA SER A 110 -1.90 -21.14 -6.54
C SER A 110 -1.04 -21.93 -5.56
N ASP A 111 -0.33 -22.93 -6.09
CA ASP A 111 0.61 -23.75 -5.31
C ASP A 111 1.83 -22.95 -4.79
N LEU A 112 1.98 -21.68 -5.15
CA LEU A 112 3.06 -20.82 -4.68
C LEU A 112 2.87 -20.38 -3.22
N GLY A 113 1.64 -20.21 -2.76
CA GLY A 113 1.29 -19.78 -1.40
C GLY A 113 1.75 -18.36 -1.00
N ALA A 114 2.71 -17.80 -1.72
CA ALA A 114 3.24 -16.43 -1.61
C ALA A 114 4.02 -16.11 -2.89
N LEU A 115 4.57 -14.90 -3.03
CA LEU A 115 5.49 -14.63 -4.15
C LEU A 115 6.87 -15.26 -3.86
N PRO A 116 7.54 -15.80 -4.91
CA PRO A 116 8.93 -16.24 -4.82
C PRO A 116 9.84 -15.11 -4.34
N ILE A 117 10.80 -15.43 -3.47
CA ILE A 117 11.70 -14.43 -2.86
C ILE A 117 12.33 -13.49 -3.89
N PRO A 118 12.97 -13.98 -4.98
CA PRO A 118 13.62 -13.08 -5.94
C PRO A 118 12.63 -12.12 -6.61
N ILE A 119 11.41 -12.55 -6.87
CA ILE A 119 10.38 -11.72 -7.50
C ILE A 119 9.89 -10.64 -6.52
N ALA A 120 9.60 -11.00 -5.27
CA ALA A 120 9.17 -10.04 -4.24
C ALA A 120 10.25 -8.97 -4.00
N VAL A 121 11.52 -9.38 -3.90
CA VAL A 121 12.66 -8.48 -3.71
C VAL A 121 12.85 -7.56 -4.92
N PHE A 122 12.76 -8.09 -6.14
CA PHE A 122 12.86 -7.28 -7.36
C PHE A 122 11.77 -6.22 -7.43
N ILE A 123 10.52 -6.57 -7.14
CA ILE A 123 9.40 -5.62 -7.13
C ILE A 123 9.67 -4.49 -6.13
N ALA A 124 10.05 -4.81 -4.90
CA ALA A 124 10.35 -3.81 -3.88
C ALA A 124 11.56 -2.92 -4.26
N MET A 125 12.61 -3.51 -4.87
CA MET A 125 13.76 -2.78 -5.38
C MET A 125 13.36 -1.75 -6.46
N GLU A 126 12.54 -2.17 -7.43
CA GLU A 126 12.05 -1.28 -8.49
C GLU A 126 11.11 -0.18 -7.94
N MET A 127 10.29 -0.50 -6.91
CA MET A 127 9.51 0.50 -6.19
C MET A 127 10.44 1.55 -5.54
N CYS A 128 11.50 1.10 -4.88
CA CYS A 128 12.49 1.99 -4.26
C CYS A 128 13.14 2.95 -5.26
N ARG A 129 13.44 2.49 -6.49
CA ARG A 129 13.98 3.34 -7.57
C ARG A 129 13.02 4.46 -7.97
N GLY A 130 11.75 4.12 -8.18
CA GLY A 130 10.72 5.10 -8.53
C GLY A 130 10.46 6.11 -7.41
N LEU A 131 10.45 5.66 -6.15
CA LEU A 131 10.26 6.51 -4.98
C LEU A 131 11.46 7.44 -4.77
N HIS A 132 12.68 6.92 -4.84
CA HIS A 132 13.88 7.75 -4.70
C HIS A 132 13.94 8.86 -5.75
N TYR A 133 13.62 8.53 -7.01
CA TYR A 133 13.52 9.51 -8.07
C TYR A 133 12.52 10.64 -7.70
N ALA A 134 11.34 10.31 -7.18
CA ALA A 134 10.35 11.31 -6.78
C ALA A 134 10.81 12.13 -5.57
N HIS A 135 11.40 11.49 -4.56
CA HIS A 135 11.88 12.13 -3.32
C HIS A 135 12.97 13.18 -3.58
N THR A 136 13.80 12.97 -4.60
CA THR A 136 14.95 13.84 -4.92
C THR A 136 14.64 14.91 -5.96
N ARG A 137 13.37 15.06 -6.39
CA ARG A 137 13.00 16.08 -7.36
C ARG A 137 13.13 17.48 -6.80
N THR A 138 13.62 18.38 -7.66
CA THR A 138 13.78 19.82 -7.37
C THR A 138 12.97 20.66 -8.34
N ASP A 139 12.66 21.89 -7.96
CA ASP A 139 12.12 22.90 -8.86
C ASP A 139 13.24 23.49 -9.77
N ASN A 140 12.87 24.40 -10.66
CA ASN A 140 13.81 25.05 -11.60
C ASN A 140 14.89 25.89 -10.89
N SER A 141 14.72 26.20 -9.61
CA SER A 141 15.70 26.91 -8.77
C SER A 141 16.58 25.99 -7.94
N GLY A 142 16.44 24.66 -8.09
CA GLY A 142 17.19 23.64 -7.36
C GLY A 142 16.63 23.37 -5.96
N ARG A 143 15.48 23.93 -5.57
CA ARG A 143 14.88 23.66 -4.25
C ARG A 143 14.14 22.33 -4.27
N PRO A 144 14.31 21.48 -3.23
CA PRO A 144 13.59 20.21 -3.14
C PRO A 144 12.08 20.42 -3.18
N LEU A 145 11.39 19.62 -4.00
CA LEU A 145 9.92 19.63 -4.08
C LEU A 145 9.27 18.92 -2.88
N GLY A 146 10.03 18.16 -2.09
CA GLY A 146 9.52 17.45 -0.91
C GLY A 146 8.43 16.43 -1.23
N ILE A 147 8.51 15.80 -2.40
CA ILE A 147 7.52 14.83 -2.83
C ILE A 147 7.66 13.55 -1.98
N VAL A 148 6.59 13.15 -1.32
CA VAL A 148 6.45 11.87 -0.61
C VAL A 148 5.16 11.23 -1.08
N HIS A 149 5.17 9.94 -1.41
CA HIS A 149 4.00 9.26 -1.98
C HIS A 149 2.86 9.09 -0.97
N ARG A 150 3.15 8.67 0.27
CA ARG A 150 2.25 8.57 1.43
C ARG A 150 1.12 7.54 1.34
N ASP A 151 0.92 6.91 0.18
CA ASP A 151 -0.16 5.95 -0.10
C ASP A 151 0.37 4.71 -0.85
N ILE A 152 1.61 4.29 -0.57
CA ILE A 152 2.19 3.07 -1.14
C ILE A 152 1.42 1.87 -0.62
N SER A 153 0.92 1.05 -1.54
CA SER A 153 0.19 -0.20 -1.30
C SER A 153 0.21 -1.05 -2.58
N PRO A 154 -0.13 -2.34 -2.53
CA PRO A 154 -0.20 -3.18 -3.72
C PRO A 154 -1.24 -2.73 -4.76
N ASP A 155 -2.19 -1.86 -4.40
CA ASP A 155 -3.14 -1.26 -5.34
C ASP A 155 -2.48 -0.22 -6.25
N ASN A 156 -1.47 0.48 -5.71
CA ASN A 156 -0.77 1.58 -6.38
C ASN A 156 0.54 1.14 -7.06
N VAL A 157 0.73 -0.18 -7.25
CA VAL A 157 1.86 -0.77 -7.98
C VAL A 157 1.33 -1.65 -9.10
N LEU A 158 1.74 -1.39 -10.34
CA LEU A 158 1.37 -2.15 -11.53
C LEU A 158 2.56 -2.97 -12.02
N LEU A 159 2.30 -4.23 -12.37
CA LEU A 159 3.27 -5.12 -13.00
C LEU A 159 2.86 -5.36 -14.45
N GLY A 160 3.70 -4.97 -15.40
CA GLY A 160 3.46 -5.18 -16.82
C GLY A 160 3.79 -6.59 -17.28
N TYR A 161 3.11 -7.06 -18.33
CA TYR A 161 3.40 -8.37 -18.96
C TYR A 161 4.76 -8.46 -19.63
N GLU A 162 5.50 -7.35 -19.72
CA GLU A 162 6.91 -7.27 -20.13
C GLU A 162 7.88 -7.11 -18.95
N GLY A 163 7.37 -7.26 -17.69
CA GLY A 163 8.18 -7.26 -16.48
C GLY A 163 8.41 -5.87 -15.85
N GLN A 164 7.76 -4.82 -16.36
CA GLN A 164 7.85 -3.48 -15.76
C GLN A 164 7.18 -3.45 -14.40
N VAL A 165 7.76 -2.67 -13.47
CA VAL A 165 7.14 -2.31 -12.18
C VAL A 165 6.91 -0.81 -12.19
N LYS A 166 5.66 -0.38 -12.06
CA LYS A 166 5.27 1.02 -12.13
C LYS A 166 4.47 1.45 -10.90
N ILE A 167 4.86 2.54 -10.28
CA ILE A 167 4.10 3.19 -9.21
C ILE A 167 3.11 4.15 -9.86
N VAL A 168 1.88 4.18 -9.33
CA VAL A 168 0.79 5.05 -9.76
C VAL A 168 0.22 5.82 -8.57
N ASP A 169 -0.53 6.90 -8.85
CA ASP A 169 -1.34 7.62 -7.86
C ASP A 169 -0.52 8.13 -6.66
N PHE A 170 0.36 9.12 -6.89
CA PHE A 170 1.07 9.81 -5.81
C PHE A 170 0.08 10.53 -4.89
N GLY A 171 -0.18 9.95 -3.71
CA GLY A 171 -1.24 10.32 -2.76
C GLY A 171 -1.00 11.62 -1.98
N ILE A 172 -0.30 12.60 -2.56
CA ILE A 172 0.14 13.85 -1.93
C ILE A 172 -1.05 14.64 -1.37
N ALA A 173 -2.17 14.56 -2.03
CA ALA A 173 -3.39 15.28 -1.67
C ALA A 173 -4.21 14.59 -0.55
N LYS A 174 -4.11 13.29 -0.40
CA LYS A 174 -4.82 12.54 0.66
C LYS A 174 -4.30 12.85 2.06
N ALA A 175 -3.04 13.27 2.19
CA ALA A 175 -2.44 13.63 3.47
C ALA A 175 -3.13 14.82 4.16
N GLN A 176 -3.74 15.73 3.41
CA GLN A 176 -4.50 16.85 3.98
C GLN A 176 -5.87 16.42 4.51
N LEU A 177 -6.49 15.41 3.91
CA LEU A 177 -7.74 14.81 4.40
C LEU A 177 -7.54 13.99 5.70
N ILE A 178 -6.36 13.39 5.87
CA ILE A 178 -6.03 12.61 7.07
C ILE A 178 -5.80 13.49 8.29
N ARG A 179 -5.31 14.73 8.12
CA ARG A 179 -5.17 15.72 9.22
C ARG A 179 -6.50 16.17 9.82
N GLY A 180 -7.60 16.00 9.09
CA GLY A 180 -8.94 16.28 9.59
C GLY A 180 -9.75 15.01 9.74
N PHE A 181 -9.49 14.14 10.70
CA PHE A 181 -10.17 12.87 10.99
C PHE A 181 -11.73 12.97 10.95
N LYS A 182 -12.26 13.32 9.77
CA LYS A 182 -13.64 13.02 9.40
C LYS A 182 -13.56 11.95 8.32
N THR A 183 -13.49 10.70 8.78
CA THR A 183 -13.64 9.51 7.94
C THR A 183 -14.95 9.61 7.18
N ALA A 184 -14.90 10.16 5.97
CA ALA A 184 -15.99 9.95 5.03
C ALA A 184 -16.08 8.43 4.82
N PRO A 185 -17.25 7.80 5.07
CA PRO A 185 -17.42 6.37 4.91
C PRO A 185 -17.07 5.98 3.47
N GLY A 186 -16.03 5.17 3.28
CA GLY A 186 -15.64 4.62 1.98
C GLY A 186 -14.26 5.02 1.44
N VAL A 187 -13.63 6.11 1.90
CA VAL A 187 -12.38 6.63 1.32
C VAL A 187 -11.11 5.92 1.81
N VAL A 188 -11.15 5.22 2.94
CA VAL A 188 -9.95 4.66 3.60
C VAL A 188 -10.02 3.14 3.80
N LYS A 189 -10.87 2.42 3.06
CA LYS A 189 -11.01 0.97 3.26
C LYS A 189 -9.70 0.25 2.90
N GLY A 190 -8.97 -0.20 3.94
CA GLY A 190 -7.77 -1.03 3.81
C GLY A 190 -6.43 -0.29 3.71
N LYS A 191 -6.38 0.99 3.35
CA LYS A 191 -5.11 1.72 3.16
C LYS A 191 -4.32 1.97 4.45
N TYR A 192 -5.00 2.09 5.59
CA TYR A 192 -4.38 2.21 6.91
C TYR A 192 -3.47 1.03 7.29
N LEU A 193 -3.59 -0.10 6.57
CA LEU A 193 -2.76 -1.29 6.76
C LEU A 193 -1.30 -1.08 6.36
N PHE A 194 -1.03 -0.07 5.53
CA PHE A 194 0.31 0.28 5.03
C PHE A 194 0.86 1.56 5.68
N PHE A 195 0.11 2.17 6.61
CA PHE A 195 0.56 3.39 7.28
C PHE A 195 1.83 3.16 8.08
N SER A 196 2.71 4.15 8.04
CA SER A 196 3.88 4.19 8.92
C SER A 196 3.47 4.56 10.36
N PRO A 197 4.32 4.27 11.36
CA PRO A 197 4.09 4.67 12.75
C PRO A 197 3.79 6.16 12.91
N GLU A 198 4.51 7.03 12.20
CA GLU A 198 4.31 8.48 12.20
C GLU A 198 2.96 8.86 11.58
N GLN A 199 2.53 8.20 10.50
CA GLN A 199 1.17 8.40 9.95
C GLN A 199 0.10 7.93 10.93
N ALA A 200 0.30 6.78 11.57
CA ALA A 200 -0.62 6.24 12.54
C ALA A 200 -0.77 7.13 13.78
N ARG A 201 0.27 7.88 14.16
CA ARG A 201 0.26 8.85 15.25
C ARG A 201 -0.13 10.27 14.82
N GLY A 202 -0.31 10.53 13.50
CA GLY A 202 -0.63 11.85 12.97
C GLY A 202 0.52 12.84 13.02
N GLU A 203 1.76 12.35 13.06
CA GLU A 203 3.00 13.13 13.05
C GLU A 203 3.37 13.60 11.63
N ASP A 204 4.33 14.52 11.54
CA ASP A 204 4.89 14.92 10.25
C ASP A 204 5.65 13.75 9.59
N VAL A 205 5.47 13.63 8.27
CA VAL A 205 6.03 12.54 7.45
C VAL A 205 7.14 13.06 6.54
N ASP A 206 8.13 12.20 6.29
CA ASP A 206 9.18 12.40 5.30
C ASP A 206 9.28 11.19 4.33
N ALA A 207 10.30 11.17 3.47
CA ALA A 207 10.52 10.11 2.50
C ALA A 207 10.63 8.70 3.11
N ARG A 208 11.02 8.59 4.38
CA ARG A 208 11.14 7.31 5.11
C ARG A 208 9.78 6.68 5.47
N THR A 209 8.70 7.44 5.35
CA THR A 209 7.33 6.90 5.38
C THR A 209 7.10 5.93 4.22
N ASP A 210 7.60 6.25 3.01
CA ASP A 210 7.48 5.37 1.85
C ASP A 210 8.44 4.16 1.94
N VAL A 211 9.57 4.29 2.64
CA VAL A 211 10.46 3.15 2.97
C VAL A 211 9.70 2.14 3.83
N TRP A 212 9.03 2.60 4.89
CA TRP A 212 8.18 1.74 5.72
C TRP A 212 7.08 1.06 4.90
N ALA A 213 6.31 1.83 4.12
CA ALA A 213 5.20 1.28 3.35
C ALA A 213 5.67 0.26 2.31
N THR A 214 6.83 0.50 1.65
CA THR A 214 7.49 -0.49 0.77
C THR A 214 7.91 -1.74 1.54
N GLY A 215 8.41 -1.58 2.76
CA GLY A 215 8.70 -2.68 3.68
C GLY A 215 7.46 -3.51 4.02
N VAL A 216 6.30 -2.88 4.28
CA VAL A 216 5.02 -3.56 4.52
C VAL A 216 4.57 -4.33 3.27
N VAL A 217 4.69 -3.73 2.07
CA VAL A 217 4.41 -4.42 0.81
C VAL A 217 5.33 -5.64 0.65
N LEU A 218 6.65 -5.48 0.82
CA LEU A 218 7.59 -6.59 0.73
C LEU A 218 7.27 -7.70 1.74
N TYR A 219 6.91 -7.35 2.97
CA TYR A 219 6.48 -8.29 4.00
C TYR A 219 5.28 -9.11 3.50
N GLU A 220 4.25 -8.44 2.98
CA GLU A 220 3.03 -9.09 2.48
C GLU A 220 3.34 -10.00 1.29
N LEU A 221 4.19 -9.57 0.35
CA LEU A 221 4.61 -10.38 -0.80
C LEU A 221 5.34 -11.66 -0.37
N LEU A 222 6.20 -11.57 0.65
CA LEU A 222 6.99 -12.68 1.15
C LEU A 222 6.18 -13.63 2.04
N CYS A 223 5.39 -13.09 2.96
CA CYS A 223 4.71 -13.86 3.99
C CYS A 223 3.26 -14.24 3.62
N GLY A 224 2.70 -13.65 2.55
CA GLY A 224 1.31 -13.84 2.16
C GLY A 224 0.28 -13.23 3.12
N LYS A 225 0.74 -12.48 4.12
CA LYS A 225 -0.06 -11.80 5.15
C LYS A 225 0.55 -10.47 5.50
N LEU A 226 -0.27 -9.54 5.95
CA LEU A 226 0.19 -8.25 6.46
C LEU A 226 0.86 -8.39 7.84
N PRO A 227 1.81 -7.50 8.21
CA PRO A 227 2.45 -7.51 9.52
C PRO A 227 1.45 -7.26 10.66
N VAL A 228 0.43 -6.45 10.41
CA VAL A 228 -0.66 -6.16 11.35
C VAL A 228 -1.99 -6.24 10.62
N GLU A 229 -2.93 -6.98 11.18
CA GLU A 229 -4.30 -7.11 10.66
C GLU A 229 -5.32 -6.78 11.75
N GLY A 230 -6.51 -6.38 11.35
CA GLY A 230 -7.63 -6.10 12.26
C GLY A 230 -8.39 -4.82 11.94
N PRO A 231 -9.29 -4.39 12.84
CA PRO A 231 -10.02 -3.13 12.69
C PRO A 231 -9.08 -1.92 12.67
N PRO A 232 -9.45 -0.80 11.99
CA PRO A 232 -8.57 0.36 11.80
C PRO A 232 -7.90 0.87 13.08
N HIS A 233 -8.66 1.03 14.17
CA HIS A 233 -8.15 1.54 15.44
C HIS A 233 -7.10 0.60 16.08
N VAL A 234 -7.27 -0.73 15.93
CA VAL A 234 -6.31 -1.71 16.44
C VAL A 234 -5.02 -1.68 15.63
N VAL A 235 -5.15 -1.64 14.29
CA VAL A 235 -3.99 -1.55 13.39
C VAL A 235 -3.22 -0.26 13.65
N MET A 236 -3.89 0.90 13.70
CA MET A 236 -3.27 2.20 13.99
C MET A 236 -2.52 2.19 15.32
N MET A 237 -3.13 1.64 16.38
CA MET A 237 -2.50 1.52 17.70
C MET A 237 -1.25 0.65 17.64
N ARG A 238 -1.34 -0.55 17.04
CA ARG A 238 -0.22 -1.51 16.98
C ARG A 238 0.91 -1.00 16.09
N VAL A 239 0.60 -0.47 14.91
CA VAL A 239 1.58 0.14 14.01
C VAL A 239 2.25 1.33 14.70
N GLY A 240 1.50 2.23 15.35
CA GLY A 240 2.06 3.35 16.09
C GLY A 240 3.03 2.94 17.22
N ARG A 241 2.89 1.72 17.77
CA ARG A 241 3.80 1.12 18.75
C ARG A 241 4.91 0.26 18.14
N GLY A 242 4.87 0.02 16.82
CA GLY A 242 5.79 -0.89 16.13
C GLY A 242 5.58 -2.38 16.49
N GLU A 243 4.36 -2.74 16.85
CA GLU A 243 3.99 -4.09 17.24
C GLU A 243 3.54 -4.90 16.01
N PHE A 244 4.36 -5.79 15.51
CA PHE A 244 4.03 -6.70 14.42
C PHE A 244 4.76 -8.05 14.56
N ALA A 245 4.26 -9.07 13.86
CA ALA A 245 4.90 -10.38 13.84
C ALA A 245 6.20 -10.32 13.04
N ALA A 246 7.30 -10.87 13.58
CA ALA A 246 8.55 -10.95 12.82
C ALA A 246 8.33 -11.82 11.55
N PRO A 247 8.94 -11.45 10.39
CA PRO A 247 8.74 -12.17 9.13
C PRO A 247 9.02 -13.67 9.24
N LYS A 248 10.08 -14.04 9.93
CA LYS A 248 10.47 -15.46 10.16
C LYS A 248 9.47 -16.27 10.98
N VAL A 249 8.56 -15.64 11.71
CA VAL A 249 7.47 -16.36 12.40
C VAL A 249 6.48 -16.94 11.38
N LEU A 250 6.23 -16.21 10.29
CA LEU A 250 5.31 -16.64 9.23
C LEU A 250 6.04 -17.40 8.11
N ARG A 251 7.30 -17.06 7.87
CA ARG A 251 8.15 -17.67 6.84
C ARG A 251 9.52 -18.05 7.42
N PRO A 252 9.63 -19.21 8.09
CA PRO A 252 10.86 -19.63 8.76
C PRO A 252 12.07 -19.84 7.82
N ASP A 253 11.82 -20.16 6.55
CA ASP A 253 12.83 -20.34 5.49
C ASP A 253 13.39 -19.04 4.94
N LEU A 254 12.92 -17.87 5.41
CA LEU A 254 13.41 -16.57 4.94
C LEU A 254 14.91 -16.42 5.30
N PRO A 255 15.79 -16.11 4.30
CA PRO A 255 17.21 -15.87 4.55
C PRO A 255 17.45 -14.76 5.59
N ASP A 256 18.43 -14.96 6.49
CA ASP A 256 18.72 -14.00 7.57
C ASP A 256 19.01 -12.61 7.03
N ALA A 257 19.83 -12.49 6.00
CA ALA A 257 20.16 -11.20 5.38
C ALA A 257 18.92 -10.46 4.86
N LEU A 258 17.95 -11.17 4.24
CA LEU A 258 16.71 -10.54 3.79
C LEU A 258 15.80 -10.17 4.96
N ASN A 259 15.74 -11.01 5.99
CA ASN A 259 15.00 -10.71 7.21
C ASN A 259 15.53 -9.43 7.90
N GLU A 260 16.85 -9.25 8.01
CA GLU A 260 17.48 -8.05 8.56
C GLU A 260 17.17 -6.80 7.74
N ILE A 261 17.24 -6.88 6.41
CA ILE A 261 16.86 -5.80 5.51
C ILE A 261 15.40 -5.40 5.74
N LEU A 262 14.50 -6.38 5.81
CA LEU A 262 13.07 -6.13 5.99
C LEU A 262 12.77 -5.53 7.37
N LEU A 263 13.39 -6.05 8.45
CA LEU A 263 13.21 -5.51 9.80
C LEU A 263 13.77 -4.07 9.93
N ARG A 264 14.86 -3.74 9.24
CA ARG A 264 15.38 -2.37 9.20
C ARG A 264 14.40 -1.43 8.49
N ALA A 265 13.82 -1.82 7.37
CA ALA A 265 12.79 -1.02 6.68
C ALA A 265 11.55 -0.79 7.56
N LEU A 266 11.19 -1.78 8.40
CA LEU A 266 10.06 -1.78 9.33
C LEU A 266 10.46 -1.34 10.76
N ALA A 267 11.56 -0.63 10.94
CA ALA A 267 11.91 -0.07 12.24
C ALA A 267 10.89 1.02 12.65
N PRO A 268 10.30 0.95 13.86
CA PRO A 268 9.28 1.90 14.31
C PRO A 268 9.79 3.35 14.36
N THR A 269 11.05 3.52 14.74
CA THR A 269 11.72 4.82 14.78
C THR A 269 12.33 5.13 13.41
N ARG A 270 11.98 6.28 12.82
CA ARG A 270 12.43 6.68 11.48
C ARG A 270 13.96 6.62 11.29
N ASP A 271 14.71 7.08 12.30
CA ASP A 271 16.17 7.13 12.22
C ASP A 271 16.86 5.77 12.24
N MET A 272 16.12 4.71 12.62
CA MET A 272 16.59 3.32 12.56
C MET A 272 16.30 2.65 11.22
N ARG A 273 15.49 3.27 10.35
CA ARG A 273 15.22 2.79 9.01
C ARG A 273 16.39 3.07 8.06
N PHE A 274 16.23 2.67 6.81
CA PHE A 274 17.07 3.18 5.73
C PHE A 274 16.85 4.70 5.61
N GLU A 275 17.93 5.45 5.39
CA GLU A 275 17.88 6.91 5.27
C GLU A 275 17.05 7.35 4.05
N SER A 276 17.08 6.55 2.99
CA SER A 276 16.37 6.81 1.74
C SER A 276 15.87 5.53 1.09
N SER A 277 14.91 5.68 0.15
CA SER A 277 14.51 4.57 -0.73
C SER A 277 15.67 4.07 -1.59
N HIS A 278 16.68 4.90 -1.90
CA HIS A 278 17.91 4.45 -2.59
C HIS A 278 18.68 3.44 -1.76
N GLU A 279 19.02 3.77 -0.52
CA GLU A 279 19.75 2.86 0.38
C GLU A 279 19.01 1.53 0.58
N PHE A 280 17.67 1.60 0.73
CA PHE A 280 16.85 0.38 0.82
C PHE A 280 16.89 -0.42 -0.47
N GLY A 281 16.75 0.23 -1.63
CA GLY A 281 16.84 -0.39 -2.94
C GLY A 281 18.20 -1.04 -3.19
N ASP A 282 19.30 -0.42 -2.78
CA ASP A 282 20.66 -0.95 -2.92
C ASP A 282 20.87 -2.19 -2.03
N ALA A 283 20.36 -2.17 -0.80
CA ALA A 283 20.41 -3.36 0.07
C ALA A 283 19.63 -4.54 -0.55
N LEU A 284 18.45 -4.27 -1.13
CA LEU A 284 17.67 -5.28 -1.86
C LEU A 284 18.38 -5.78 -3.12
N ALA A 285 19.01 -4.89 -3.89
CA ALA A 285 19.79 -5.24 -5.08
C ALA A 285 21.00 -6.10 -4.70
N GLY A 286 21.72 -5.73 -3.65
CA GLY A 286 22.82 -6.51 -3.10
C GLY A 286 22.42 -7.93 -2.75
N PHE A 287 21.30 -8.08 -2.01
CA PHE A 287 20.75 -9.39 -1.70
C PHE A 287 20.33 -10.16 -2.97
N LEU A 288 19.57 -9.53 -3.87
CA LEU A 288 19.01 -10.17 -5.05
C LEU A 288 20.13 -10.74 -5.94
N TYR A 289 21.07 -9.91 -6.36
CA TYR A 289 22.06 -10.33 -7.34
C TYR A 289 23.18 -11.20 -6.76
N SER A 290 23.41 -11.15 -5.44
CA SER A 290 24.30 -12.11 -4.78
C SER A 290 23.72 -13.52 -4.70
N ASN A 291 22.39 -13.64 -4.55
CA ASN A 291 21.74 -14.94 -4.42
C ASN A 291 21.12 -15.45 -5.73
N PHE A 292 20.75 -14.53 -6.63
CA PHE A 292 20.06 -14.83 -7.89
C PHE A 292 20.70 -14.05 -9.05
N PRO A 293 21.97 -14.35 -9.42
CA PRO A 293 22.75 -13.51 -10.36
C PRO A 293 22.17 -13.45 -11.79
N ARG A 294 21.27 -14.38 -12.15
CA ARG A 294 20.60 -14.40 -13.47
C ARG A 294 19.19 -13.80 -13.44
N PHE A 295 18.76 -13.26 -12.32
CA PHE A 295 17.42 -12.68 -12.21
C PHE A 295 17.25 -11.47 -13.13
N SER A 296 16.10 -11.37 -13.78
CA SER A 296 15.77 -10.26 -14.68
C SER A 296 14.27 -9.92 -14.61
N ALA A 297 13.90 -8.77 -15.14
CA ALA A 297 12.50 -8.36 -15.26
C ALA A 297 11.65 -9.38 -16.04
N MET A 298 12.25 -10.14 -16.97
CA MET A 298 11.55 -11.20 -17.70
C MET A 298 11.03 -12.32 -16.79
N THR A 299 11.67 -12.56 -15.65
CA THR A 299 11.17 -13.51 -14.64
C THR A 299 9.82 -13.07 -14.09
N VAL A 300 9.64 -11.76 -13.84
CA VAL A 300 8.35 -11.19 -13.44
C VAL A 300 7.32 -11.32 -14.57
N ALA A 301 7.72 -11.00 -15.81
CA ALA A 301 6.86 -11.15 -16.98
C ALA A 301 6.34 -12.60 -17.14
N HIS A 302 7.22 -13.59 -17.02
CA HIS A 302 6.84 -15.00 -17.13
C HIS A 302 5.91 -15.43 -15.99
N LEU A 303 6.16 -14.96 -14.75
CA LEU A 303 5.22 -15.22 -13.64
C LEU A 303 3.82 -14.67 -13.94
N LEU A 304 3.73 -13.40 -14.38
CA LEU A 304 2.44 -12.80 -14.72
C LEU A 304 1.72 -13.58 -15.83
N ARG A 305 2.45 -13.89 -16.91
CA ARG A 305 1.91 -14.65 -18.05
C ARG A 305 1.39 -16.02 -17.60
N SER A 306 2.11 -16.72 -16.72
CA SER A 306 1.69 -17.98 -16.13
C SER A 306 0.45 -17.85 -15.25
N LEU A 307 0.45 -16.89 -14.31
CA LEU A 307 -0.67 -16.68 -13.37
C LEU A 307 -1.97 -16.22 -14.06
N PHE A 308 -1.87 -15.49 -15.17
CA PHE A 308 -2.99 -14.90 -15.89
C PHE A 308 -3.23 -15.51 -17.29
N GLN A 309 -2.65 -16.69 -17.56
CA GLN A 309 -2.72 -17.36 -18.87
C GLN A 309 -4.16 -17.52 -19.39
N ALA A 310 -5.08 -17.96 -18.53
CA ALA A 310 -6.47 -18.15 -18.93
C ALA A 310 -7.15 -16.86 -19.41
N GLU A 311 -6.91 -15.75 -18.70
CA GLU A 311 -7.44 -14.42 -19.04
C GLU A 311 -6.80 -13.87 -20.32
N LEU A 312 -5.51 -14.10 -20.51
CA LEU A 312 -4.78 -13.70 -21.72
C LEU A 312 -5.31 -14.44 -22.95
N VAL A 313 -5.50 -15.76 -22.85
CA VAL A 313 -6.06 -16.58 -23.92
C VAL A 313 -7.49 -16.17 -24.24
N GLN A 314 -8.33 -15.95 -23.23
CA GLN A 314 -9.70 -15.45 -23.40
C GLN A 314 -9.71 -14.09 -24.10
N GLY A 315 -8.75 -13.23 -23.83
CA GLY A 315 -8.54 -11.95 -24.51
C GLY A 315 -7.86 -12.04 -25.88
N GLY A 316 -7.69 -13.25 -26.44
CA GLY A 316 -7.07 -13.48 -27.77
C GLY A 316 -5.55 -13.30 -27.78
N ARG A 317 -4.90 -13.23 -26.60
CA ARG A 317 -3.45 -13.00 -26.46
C ARG A 317 -2.72 -14.31 -26.16
N LYS A 318 -1.69 -14.62 -26.97
CA LYS A 318 -0.80 -15.76 -26.72
C LYS A 318 0.57 -15.20 -26.31
N LEU A 319 0.79 -15.10 -25.00
CA LEU A 319 2.10 -14.72 -24.45
C LEU A 319 2.80 -16.00 -23.98
N GLU A 320 3.92 -16.32 -24.60
CA GLU A 320 4.67 -17.54 -24.30
C GLU A 320 5.35 -17.47 -22.94
N VAL A 321 5.40 -18.62 -22.27
CA VAL A 321 6.15 -18.84 -21.03
C VAL A 321 7.14 -19.96 -21.32
N PRO A 322 8.47 -19.72 -21.23
CA PRO A 322 9.49 -20.74 -21.50
C PRO A 322 9.35 -21.93 -20.55
N HIS A 323 9.60 -23.14 -21.06
CA HIS A 323 9.55 -24.37 -20.25
C HIS A 323 10.54 -24.32 -19.07
N SER A 324 11.73 -23.77 -19.28
CA SER A 324 12.73 -23.56 -18.24
C SER A 324 12.22 -22.71 -17.07
N PHE A 325 11.37 -21.70 -17.34
CA PHE A 325 10.74 -20.92 -16.27
C PHE A 325 9.69 -21.73 -15.51
N LEU A 326 8.94 -22.60 -16.18
CA LEU A 326 7.97 -23.47 -15.51
C LEU A 326 8.66 -24.48 -14.57
N GLU A 327 9.83 -24.97 -14.95
CA GLU A 327 10.69 -25.79 -14.10
C GLU A 327 11.20 -25.00 -12.87
N GLU A 328 11.70 -23.78 -13.10
CA GLU A 328 12.15 -22.89 -12.03
C GLU A 328 10.99 -22.55 -11.08
N MET A 329 9.82 -22.24 -11.60
CA MET A 329 8.61 -21.97 -10.81
C MET A 329 8.20 -23.21 -10.00
N SER A 330 8.39 -24.42 -10.51
CA SER A 330 8.13 -25.65 -9.78
C SER A 330 9.06 -25.83 -8.59
N ALA A 331 10.31 -25.38 -8.69
CA ALA A 331 11.28 -25.39 -7.60
C ALA A 331 10.92 -24.39 -6.46
N TRP A 332 10.19 -23.33 -6.78
CA TRP A 332 9.72 -22.35 -5.78
C TRP A 332 8.45 -22.78 -5.02
N ARG A 333 7.78 -23.83 -5.48
CA ARG A 333 6.61 -24.36 -4.77
C ARG A 333 7.04 -24.87 -3.41
N ALA A 334 6.28 -24.55 -2.36
CA ALA A 334 6.53 -25.06 -1.04
C ALA A 334 6.57 -26.60 -1.10
N PRO A 335 7.58 -27.27 -0.51
CA PRO A 335 7.53 -28.71 -0.38
C PRO A 335 6.25 -29.08 0.37
N PRO A 336 5.53 -30.16 -0.02
CA PRO A 336 4.37 -30.60 0.71
C PRO A 336 4.76 -30.78 2.18
N PRO A 337 3.91 -30.40 3.15
CA PRO A 337 4.26 -30.48 4.55
C PRO A 337 4.76 -31.90 4.82
N THR A 338 6.01 -32.01 5.24
CA THR A 338 6.64 -33.29 5.57
C THR A 338 5.78 -33.89 6.67
N ARG A 339 5.04 -34.95 6.33
CA ARG A 339 4.23 -35.67 7.28
C ARG A 339 5.20 -36.10 8.37
N ALA A 340 5.06 -35.53 9.57
CA ALA A 340 5.86 -35.92 10.72
C ALA A 340 5.87 -37.44 10.77
N PRO A 341 7.04 -38.09 10.92
CA PRO A 341 7.10 -39.54 10.97
C PRO A 341 6.13 -40.01 12.08
N ARG A 342 5.12 -40.77 11.68
CA ARG A 342 4.27 -41.45 12.65
C ARG A 342 5.23 -42.27 13.49
N THR A 343 5.48 -41.83 14.72
CA THR A 343 6.09 -42.66 15.75
C THR A 343 5.27 -43.92 15.82
N ARG A 344 5.82 -44.98 15.25
CA ARG A 344 5.29 -46.34 15.46
C ARG A 344 5.33 -46.52 16.95
N SER A 345 4.17 -46.53 17.56
CA SER A 345 3.94 -47.09 18.89
C SER A 345 4.55 -48.48 18.88
N SER A 346 5.73 -48.61 19.46
CA SER A 346 6.37 -49.89 19.69
C SER A 346 5.50 -50.66 20.68
N THR A 347 5.04 -51.79 20.18
CA THR A 347 4.53 -52.97 20.85
C THR A 347 4.96 -53.13 22.28
N GLU A 348 4.00 -53.36 23.16
CA GLU A 348 4.18 -53.88 24.50
C GLU A 348 5.10 -55.11 24.54
N PRO A 349 5.99 -55.21 25.49
CA PRO A 349 6.46 -56.47 25.96
C PRO A 349 5.82 -56.80 27.32
N GLY A 350 5.35 -58.04 27.41
CA GLY A 350 4.80 -58.85 28.40
C GLY A 350 5.03 -58.56 29.89
N LYS A 351 3.97 -58.78 30.62
CA LYS A 351 3.95 -58.91 32.08
C LYS A 351 4.95 -59.94 32.57
N PRO A 352 5.58 -59.72 33.73
CA PRO A 352 5.82 -60.77 34.73
C PRO A 352 4.98 -60.55 35.99
N ARG A 353 4.66 -61.67 36.54
CA ARG A 353 3.83 -61.95 37.73
C ARG A 353 4.43 -61.41 39.05
N SER A 354 3.51 -60.96 39.87
CA SER A 354 3.35 -60.97 41.33
C SER A 354 4.54 -61.29 42.21
N SER A 355 4.82 -60.43 43.16
CA SER A 355 5.00 -60.79 44.56
C SER A 355 4.44 -59.66 45.44
N ARG A 356 3.63 -60.11 46.34
CA ARG A 356 2.86 -59.49 47.41
C ARG A 356 3.77 -59.21 48.59
N ILE A 357 3.84 -57.94 49.06
CA ILE A 357 4.15 -57.69 50.48
C ILE A 357 3.27 -56.50 50.91
N GLU A 358 2.46 -56.76 51.91
CA GLU A 358 1.67 -55.85 52.73
C GLU A 358 2.59 -55.02 53.61
N THR A 359 2.29 -53.71 53.74
CA THR A 359 2.16 -53.11 55.10
C THR A 359 1.53 -51.72 54.99
N ARG A 360 0.61 -51.47 55.85
CA ARG A 360 -0.22 -50.30 56.15
C ARG A 360 0.51 -49.39 57.18
N PRO A 361 -0.11 -48.29 57.67
CA PRO A 361 -0.40 -46.95 57.03
C PRO A 361 0.14 -45.80 57.91
N SER A 362 0.14 -44.59 57.47
CA SER A 362 -0.23 -43.45 58.33
C SER A 362 -0.04 -42.08 57.62
N GLY A 363 -0.96 -41.15 57.90
CA GLY A 363 -0.71 -39.74 57.98
C GLY A 363 -1.46 -38.92 56.90
N SER A 364 -2.68 -38.56 57.24
CA SER A 364 -3.47 -37.48 56.66
C SER A 364 -2.77 -36.14 56.81
N GLU A 365 -2.74 -35.34 55.75
CA GLU A 365 -2.87 -33.90 55.89
C GLU A 365 -3.39 -33.28 54.57
N THR A 366 -4.59 -32.73 54.68
CA THR A 366 -5.29 -31.96 53.63
C THR A 366 -4.85 -30.52 53.77
N PRO A 367 -4.44 -29.84 52.72
CA PRO A 367 -4.34 -28.36 52.74
C PRO A 367 -5.69 -27.73 52.48
N ALA A 368 -6.01 -26.72 53.29
CA ALA A 368 -7.22 -25.90 53.29
C ALA A 368 -7.34 -25.02 52.05
N PRO A 369 -8.58 -24.57 51.70
CA PRO A 369 -8.83 -23.75 50.52
C PRO A 369 -8.36 -22.32 50.74
N ILE A 370 -7.74 -21.75 49.71
CA ILE A 370 -7.33 -20.32 49.63
C ILE A 370 -8.60 -19.47 49.46
N GLN A 371 -8.84 -18.59 50.40
CA GLN A 371 -9.92 -17.58 50.38
C GLN A 371 -9.60 -16.53 49.31
N GLU A 372 -10.55 -16.32 48.40
CA GLU A 372 -10.57 -15.17 47.50
C GLU A 372 -10.86 -13.88 48.27
N ALA A 373 -10.04 -12.85 48.13
CA ALA A 373 -10.25 -11.52 48.63
C ALA A 373 -11.29 -10.75 47.79
N PRO A 374 -12.13 -9.87 48.40
CA PRO A 374 -13.25 -9.24 47.72
C PRO A 374 -12.77 -8.15 46.72
N ARG A 375 -13.32 -8.19 45.52
CA ARG A 375 -13.16 -7.14 44.49
C ARG A 375 -13.86 -5.86 44.98
N GLN A 376 -13.08 -4.84 45.31
CA GLN A 376 -13.60 -3.48 45.52
C GLN A 376 -14.04 -2.86 44.18
N ARG A 377 -15.32 -2.55 44.09
CA ARG A 377 -15.91 -1.71 43.03
C ARG A 377 -15.53 -0.26 43.32
N LEU A 378 -14.66 0.34 42.49
CA LEU A 378 -14.45 1.78 42.45
C LEU A 378 -15.50 2.41 41.54
N TYR A 379 -16.30 3.30 42.06
CA TYR A 379 -17.36 4.07 41.42
C TYR A 379 -16.80 5.20 40.54
N PRO A 380 -17.51 5.63 39.47
CA PRO A 380 -17.08 6.67 38.56
C PRO A 380 -17.44 8.06 39.08
N LEU A 381 -16.54 8.74 39.75
CA LEU A 381 -16.73 10.13 40.20
C LEU A 381 -15.71 11.12 39.56
N ALA A 382 -14.89 10.69 38.60
CA ALA A 382 -13.88 11.52 37.98
C ALA A 382 -14.25 12.10 36.59
N LEU A 383 -15.47 11.82 36.06
CA LEU A 383 -15.85 12.28 34.71
C LEU A 383 -16.64 13.60 34.70
N ALA A 384 -17.08 14.11 35.84
CA ALA A 384 -17.91 15.33 35.92
C ALA A 384 -17.08 16.63 36.03
N THR A 385 -15.81 16.56 36.42
CA THR A 385 -14.95 17.75 36.63
C THR A 385 -14.19 18.21 35.41
N LEU A 386 -14.03 17.37 34.37
CA LEU A 386 -13.32 17.72 33.14
C LEU A 386 -14.20 18.40 32.07
N LEU A 387 -15.52 18.24 32.15
CA LEU A 387 -16.47 18.89 31.22
C LEU A 387 -16.80 20.34 31.64
N GLY A 388 -16.63 20.72 32.90
CA GLY A 388 -16.89 22.08 33.41
C GLY A 388 -15.77 23.09 33.05
N LEU A 389 -14.53 22.66 32.91
CA LEU A 389 -13.40 23.53 32.63
C LEU A 389 -13.24 23.85 31.11
N GLY A 390 -13.71 22.98 30.22
CA GLY A 390 -13.67 23.20 28.76
C GLY A 390 -14.68 24.26 28.29
N ALA A 391 -15.87 24.33 28.89
CA ALA A 391 -16.90 25.30 28.53
C ALA A 391 -16.56 26.72 28.98
N SER A 392 -15.86 26.88 30.11
CA SER A 392 -15.46 28.20 30.62
C SER A 392 -14.32 28.80 29.81
N TRP A 393 -13.45 27.98 29.24
CA TRP A 393 -12.34 28.46 28.39
C TRP A 393 -12.83 28.87 26.98
N TRP A 394 -13.84 28.19 26.44
CA TRP A 394 -14.44 28.54 25.15
C TRP A 394 -15.18 29.88 25.17
N LEU A 395 -15.87 30.20 26.26
CA LEU A 395 -16.58 31.46 26.45
C LEU A 395 -15.65 32.67 26.68
N LEU A 396 -14.48 32.48 27.27
CA LEU A 396 -13.49 33.53 27.48
C LEU A 396 -12.64 33.83 26.24
N SER A 397 -12.45 32.85 25.36
CA SER A 397 -11.67 33.03 24.08
C SER A 397 -12.47 33.75 23.00
N ASN A 398 -13.79 33.74 23.03
CA ASN A 398 -14.62 34.38 21.99
C ASN A 398 -15.03 35.84 22.32
N ALA A 399 -14.68 36.34 23.49
CA ALA A 399 -15.02 37.71 23.91
C ALA A 399 -14.05 38.80 23.44
N ASN A 400 -12.90 38.43 22.84
CA ASN A 400 -11.84 39.37 22.45
C ASN A 400 -11.43 39.32 20.95
N ALA A 401 -12.36 39.01 20.04
CA ALA A 401 -12.09 39.14 18.60
C ALA A 401 -12.35 40.60 18.14
N PRO A 402 -11.38 41.31 17.55
CA PRO A 402 -11.60 42.64 17.00
C PRO A 402 -12.47 42.56 15.74
N GLU A 403 -13.48 43.44 15.71
CA GLU A 403 -14.39 43.63 14.59
C GLU A 403 -13.64 44.20 13.38
N VAL A 404 -13.52 43.41 12.29
CA VAL A 404 -12.87 43.85 11.04
C VAL A 404 -13.94 44.52 10.19
N GLN A 405 -13.87 45.88 10.09
CA GLN A 405 -14.69 46.63 9.15
C GLN A 405 -14.26 46.42 7.70
N PRO A 406 -15.18 46.24 6.74
CA PRO A 406 -14.86 46.08 5.34
C PRO A 406 -14.36 47.41 4.72
N ARG A 407 -13.20 47.34 4.04
CA ARG A 407 -12.70 48.48 3.24
C ARG A 407 -13.53 48.68 1.97
N PRO A 408 -13.84 49.94 1.56
CA PRO A 408 -14.53 50.21 0.33
C PRO A 408 -13.65 49.91 -0.90
N LEU A 409 -14.25 49.28 -1.91
CA LEU A 409 -13.64 48.97 -3.20
C LEU A 409 -13.35 50.29 -3.95
N SER A 410 -12.10 50.60 -4.24
CA SER A 410 -11.69 51.66 -5.13
C SER A 410 -12.02 51.30 -6.58
N ALA A 411 -12.73 52.19 -7.25
CA ALA A 411 -13.08 52.11 -8.67
C ALA A 411 -11.79 51.99 -9.54
N ARG A 412 -11.67 50.94 -10.31
CA ARG A 412 -10.67 50.80 -11.36
C ARG A 412 -11.20 51.40 -12.67
N ASN A 413 -10.40 52.28 -13.24
CA ASN A 413 -10.55 52.93 -14.54
C ASN A 413 -10.86 51.92 -15.67
N VAL A 414 -11.93 52.21 -16.38
CA VAL A 414 -12.28 51.57 -17.66
C VAL A 414 -11.54 52.34 -18.76
N PRO A 415 -10.75 51.68 -19.65
CA PRO A 415 -10.19 52.34 -20.83
C PRO A 415 -11.29 52.53 -21.87
N GLN A 416 -11.36 53.75 -22.44
CA GLN A 416 -12.26 54.08 -23.55
C GLN A 416 -11.75 53.48 -24.88
N PRO A 417 -12.63 53.16 -25.84
CA PRO A 417 -12.23 52.60 -27.13
C PRO A 417 -11.68 53.72 -28.03
N VAL A 418 -10.55 53.43 -28.66
CA VAL A 418 -9.95 54.26 -29.74
C VAL A 418 -10.79 54.08 -31.00
N ARG A 419 -11.26 55.17 -31.58
CA ARG A 419 -11.76 55.28 -32.96
C ARG A 419 -10.55 55.42 -33.86
N GLU A 420 -10.37 54.51 -34.77
CA GLU A 420 -10.24 54.72 -36.26
C GLU A 420 -10.04 53.33 -36.87
#